data_f3669bc3ac6d7b742b9816c59d47a508
#
_entry.id   f3669bc3ac6d7b742b9816c59d47a508
#
_cell.length_a   1.000
_cell.length_b   1.000
_cell.length_c   1.000
_cell.angle_alpha   90.00
_cell.angle_beta   90.00
_cell.angle_gamma   90.00
#
_symmetry.space_group_name_H-M   'P 1'
#
loop_
_entity.id
_entity.type
_entity.pdbx_description
1 polymer ?
#
loop_
_entity_poly.entity_id
_entity_poly.type
_entity_poly.pdbx_seq_one_letter_code
_entity_poly.pdbx_strand_id
1 'polypeptide(L)'
;MDKNIIFSSDQYLQSITDEENRDMLNALKSDFSTRIVLFIGCSLQDEQDIRFVYNQCKEECTPGSMRIVVRTEKPSVTEKGNLMRHGISHVLLVDNYVRFYTEFLNKYKELKEQQSQIYRFYNPAIRQVDDKQEALELLSHGTAFNTERNSFDWSKLYVTRDITVQVIQELESYDCMVIEGRRFSGKTAVLCEICKKTPQYGHYYFPSKFVPDEQVVTNLITNTKQGLFLFDSNSISHEVYHYIIDSSDLIKQNGHKIIIAINSSDNNILSKMLSKPFSLRYQFSSIAVSYTHLRA
;
A
#
# COMPACT_ATOMS: atom_id res chain seq x y z
N MET A 1 17.76 36.07 -27.84
CA MET A 1 16.46 35.65 -28.42
C MET A 1 15.83 34.74 -27.37
N ASP A 2 14.74 35.19 -26.78
CA ASP A 2 14.02 34.40 -25.81
C ASP A 2 13.49 33.12 -26.43
N LYS A 3 14.02 31.97 -26.03
CA LYS A 3 13.66 30.66 -26.56
C LYS A 3 12.25 30.19 -26.22
N ASN A 4 11.44 31.04 -25.56
CA ASN A 4 10.15 30.65 -24.97
C ASN A 4 8.91 31.24 -25.66
N ILE A 5 9.04 31.78 -26.85
CA ILE A 5 7.87 32.27 -27.59
C ILE A 5 7.40 31.18 -28.56
N ILE A 6 6.24 30.60 -28.25
CA ILE A 6 5.60 29.55 -29.06
C ILE A 6 4.54 30.21 -29.96
N PHE A 7 4.71 30.07 -31.28
CA PHE A 7 3.82 30.69 -32.28
C PHE A 7 2.91 29.71 -33.01
N SER A 8 3.14 28.40 -32.85
CA SER A 8 2.33 27.38 -33.53
C SER A 8 2.09 26.16 -32.66
N SER A 9 1.04 25.40 -32.98
CA SER A 9 0.75 24.13 -32.34
C SER A 9 1.90 23.11 -32.42
N ASP A 10 2.66 23.13 -33.52
CA ASP A 10 3.79 22.22 -33.72
C ASP A 10 4.97 22.58 -32.81
N GLN A 11 5.25 23.90 -32.67
CA GLN A 11 6.28 24.36 -31.70
C GLN A 11 5.88 24.08 -30.28
N TYR A 12 4.59 24.19 -29.94
CA TYR A 12 4.08 23.82 -28.64
C TYR A 12 4.28 22.32 -28.37
N LEU A 13 3.92 21.45 -29.31
CA LEU A 13 4.13 20.01 -29.20
C LEU A 13 5.61 19.64 -29.10
N GLN A 14 6.50 20.32 -29.84
CA GLN A 14 7.94 20.14 -29.70
C GLN A 14 8.42 20.52 -28.32
N SER A 15 7.99 21.65 -27.76
CA SER A 15 8.40 22.09 -26.43
C SER A 15 7.95 21.13 -25.32
N ILE A 16 6.80 20.47 -25.49
CA ILE A 16 6.29 19.46 -24.55
C ILE A 16 7.12 18.17 -24.63
N THR A 17 7.65 17.83 -25.81
CA THR A 17 8.40 16.59 -26.03
C THR A 17 9.89 16.73 -25.79
N ASP A 18 10.39 17.93 -25.46
CA ASP A 18 11.79 18.17 -25.10
C ASP A 18 12.21 17.32 -23.88
N GLU A 19 13.49 16.98 -23.81
CA GLU A 19 14.04 16.12 -22.76
C GLU A 19 13.74 16.63 -21.34
N GLU A 20 13.73 17.94 -21.13
CA GLU A 20 13.43 18.55 -19.83
C GLU A 20 12.00 18.27 -19.34
N ASN A 21 11.06 18.06 -20.26
CA ASN A 21 9.65 17.80 -19.93
C ASN A 21 9.29 16.31 -19.98
N ARG A 22 10.21 15.46 -20.39
CA ARG A 22 9.97 14.03 -20.62
C ARG A 22 9.51 13.29 -19.36
N ASP A 23 10.12 13.58 -18.23
CA ASP A 23 9.78 12.92 -16.96
C ASP A 23 8.39 13.32 -16.48
N MET A 24 8.03 14.59 -16.62
CA MET A 24 6.69 15.09 -16.31
C MET A 24 5.62 14.44 -17.21
N LEU A 25 5.89 14.32 -18.50
CA LEU A 25 4.98 13.66 -19.43
C LEU A 25 4.83 12.16 -19.13
N ASN A 26 5.91 11.48 -18.79
CA ASN A 26 5.86 10.07 -18.43
C ASN A 26 5.08 9.86 -17.11
N ALA A 27 5.26 10.74 -16.13
CA ALA A 27 4.47 10.72 -14.92
C ALA A 27 2.98 10.93 -15.20
N LEU A 28 2.64 11.92 -16.04
CA LEU A 28 1.26 12.20 -16.43
C LEU A 28 0.62 11.05 -17.23
N LYS A 29 1.37 10.39 -18.13
CA LYS A 29 0.92 9.17 -18.82
C LYS A 29 0.63 8.04 -17.84
N SER A 30 1.51 7.82 -16.89
CA SER A 30 1.32 6.82 -15.84
C SER A 30 0.06 7.10 -15.02
N ASP A 31 -0.16 8.36 -14.63
CA ASP A 31 -1.35 8.75 -13.90
C ASP A 31 -2.63 8.55 -14.72
N PHE A 32 -2.62 8.92 -16.00
CA PHE A 32 -3.75 8.74 -16.90
C PHE A 32 -4.12 7.28 -17.13
N SER A 33 -3.13 6.39 -17.18
CA SER A 33 -3.36 4.97 -17.45
C SER A 33 -3.73 4.16 -16.20
N THR A 34 -3.34 4.62 -14.99
CA THR A 34 -3.45 3.77 -13.79
C THR A 34 -4.28 4.37 -12.66
N ARG A 35 -4.52 5.70 -12.66
CA ARG A 35 -5.12 6.42 -11.53
C ARG A 35 -6.45 7.08 -11.88
N ILE A 36 -7.11 7.59 -10.85
CA ILE A 36 -8.24 8.51 -10.97
C ILE A 36 -7.67 9.93 -11.03
N VAL A 37 -7.87 10.60 -12.17
CA VAL A 37 -7.42 12.00 -12.39
C VAL A 37 -8.62 12.93 -12.34
N LEU A 38 -8.55 13.96 -11.50
CA LEU A 38 -9.62 14.93 -11.31
C LEU A 38 -9.21 16.28 -11.88
N PHE A 39 -9.94 16.78 -12.87
CA PHE A 39 -9.74 18.08 -13.50
C PHE A 39 -10.70 19.09 -12.88
N ILE A 40 -10.15 20.11 -12.21
CA ILE A 40 -10.94 21.12 -11.53
C ILE A 40 -10.50 22.51 -11.99
N GLY A 41 -11.46 23.33 -12.45
CA GLY A 41 -11.20 24.70 -12.84
C GLY A 41 -10.49 24.86 -14.21
N CYS A 42 -10.34 23.79 -14.99
CA CYS A 42 -9.80 23.85 -16.33
C CYS A 42 -10.90 23.69 -17.39
N SER A 43 -10.77 24.41 -18.52
CA SER A 43 -11.77 24.40 -19.58
C SER A 43 -11.73 23.13 -20.42
N LEU A 44 -10.57 22.54 -20.60
CA LEU A 44 -10.29 21.43 -21.51
C LEU A 44 -10.75 21.71 -22.95
N GLN A 45 -10.65 22.97 -23.37
CA GLN A 45 -10.99 23.37 -24.74
C GLN A 45 -9.77 23.33 -25.65
N ASP A 46 -8.65 23.85 -25.16
CA ASP A 46 -7.44 24.08 -25.95
C ASP A 46 -6.18 23.40 -25.32
N GLU A 47 -6.32 22.58 -24.29
CA GLU A 47 -5.21 21.88 -23.63
C GLU A 47 -4.73 20.71 -24.51
N GLN A 48 -3.88 21.01 -25.48
CA GLN A 48 -3.37 20.06 -26.48
C GLN A 48 -2.45 19.02 -25.83
N ASP A 49 -1.73 19.37 -24.76
CA ASP A 49 -0.88 18.50 -23.97
C ASP A 49 -1.66 17.32 -23.33
N ILE A 50 -2.80 17.61 -22.71
CA ILE A 50 -3.67 16.61 -22.12
C ILE A 50 -4.19 15.64 -23.18
N ARG A 51 -4.63 16.17 -24.32
CA ARG A 51 -5.07 15.36 -25.44
C ARG A 51 -3.95 14.50 -26.01
N PHE A 52 -2.74 15.06 -26.13
CA PHE A 52 -1.57 14.35 -26.60
C PHE A 52 -1.22 13.18 -25.68
N VAL A 53 -1.14 13.43 -24.36
CA VAL A 53 -0.87 12.40 -23.35
C VAL A 53 -1.90 11.29 -23.41
N TYR A 54 -3.19 11.64 -23.45
CA TYR A 54 -4.25 10.64 -23.54
C TYR A 54 -4.13 9.76 -24.79
N ASN A 55 -3.86 10.34 -25.94
CA ASN A 55 -3.72 9.59 -27.18
C ASN A 55 -2.55 8.58 -27.14
N GLN A 56 -1.53 8.87 -26.34
CA GLN A 56 -0.38 7.97 -26.19
C GLN A 56 -0.65 6.80 -25.23
N CYS A 57 -1.52 6.98 -24.25
CA CYS A 57 -1.74 5.95 -23.20
C CYS A 57 -3.15 5.32 -23.20
N LYS A 58 -4.03 5.70 -24.13
CA LYS A 58 -5.44 5.26 -24.15
C LYS A 58 -5.61 3.73 -24.20
N GLU A 59 -4.69 3.02 -24.83
CA GLU A 59 -4.70 1.55 -24.95
C GLU A 59 -4.12 0.87 -23.71
N GLU A 60 -3.37 1.61 -22.89
CA GLU A 60 -2.74 1.13 -21.67
C GLU A 60 -3.58 1.40 -20.42
N CYS A 61 -4.75 2.05 -20.58
CA CYS A 61 -5.62 2.41 -19.46
C CYS A 61 -6.16 1.17 -18.74
N THR A 62 -5.90 1.09 -17.44
CA THR A 62 -6.45 0.01 -16.60
C THR A 62 -7.96 0.20 -16.37
N PRO A 63 -8.73 -0.88 -16.10
CA PRO A 63 -10.17 -0.79 -15.85
C PRO A 63 -10.57 0.14 -14.69
N GLY A 64 -9.65 0.41 -13.75
CA GLY A 64 -9.87 1.30 -12.60
C GLY A 64 -9.45 2.75 -12.83
N SER A 65 -8.82 3.06 -13.96
CA SER A 65 -8.42 4.44 -14.27
C SER A 65 -9.63 5.27 -14.71
N MET A 66 -9.77 6.46 -14.15
CA MET A 66 -10.84 7.39 -14.50
C MET A 66 -10.29 8.81 -14.68
N ARG A 67 -10.86 9.54 -15.61
CA ARG A 67 -10.57 10.96 -15.82
C ARG A 67 -11.87 11.71 -15.68
N ILE A 68 -11.98 12.47 -14.61
CA ILE A 68 -13.20 13.13 -14.16
C ILE A 68 -13.00 14.64 -14.29
N VAL A 69 -13.89 15.35 -14.97
CA VAL A 69 -13.92 16.82 -14.95
C VAL A 69 -15.03 17.32 -14.05
N VAL A 70 -14.72 18.30 -13.22
CA VAL A 70 -15.70 18.97 -12.36
C VAL A 70 -16.26 20.20 -13.08
N ARG A 71 -17.58 20.33 -13.13
CA ARG A 71 -18.30 21.43 -13.79
C ARG A 71 -19.44 21.92 -12.92
N THR A 72 -19.75 23.21 -13.06
CA THR A 72 -20.97 23.79 -12.46
C THR A 72 -22.16 23.73 -13.42
N GLU A 73 -21.91 23.54 -14.70
CA GLU A 73 -22.95 23.45 -15.72
C GLU A 73 -22.84 22.15 -16.53
N LYS A 74 -23.97 21.69 -17.00
CA LYS A 74 -24.04 20.50 -17.85
C LYS A 74 -23.41 20.80 -19.22
N PRO A 75 -22.38 20.05 -19.66
CA PRO A 75 -21.73 20.30 -20.93
C PRO A 75 -22.69 20.09 -22.11
N SER A 76 -22.59 20.94 -23.11
CA SER A 76 -23.28 20.81 -24.39
C SER A 76 -22.81 19.58 -25.16
N VAL A 77 -23.48 19.19 -26.23
CA VAL A 77 -23.09 18.05 -27.07
C VAL A 77 -21.67 18.23 -27.65
N THR A 78 -21.35 19.47 -28.11
CA THR A 78 -20.03 19.79 -28.65
C THR A 78 -18.94 19.69 -27.60
N GLU A 79 -19.19 20.23 -26.40
CA GLU A 79 -18.25 20.16 -25.28
C GLU A 79 -18.02 18.70 -24.83
N LYS A 80 -19.07 17.88 -24.79
CA LYS A 80 -18.91 16.44 -24.52
C LYS A 80 -17.97 15.77 -25.53
N GLY A 81 -18.12 16.08 -26.81
CA GLY A 81 -17.22 15.58 -27.85
C GLY A 81 -15.77 15.99 -27.62
N ASN A 82 -15.55 17.24 -27.20
CA ASN A 82 -14.20 17.72 -26.86
C ASN A 82 -13.64 17.03 -25.62
N LEU A 83 -14.43 16.91 -24.56
CA LEU A 83 -14.02 16.20 -23.34
C LEU A 83 -13.62 14.74 -23.62
N MET A 84 -14.38 14.06 -24.46
CA MET A 84 -14.05 12.69 -24.87
C MET A 84 -12.70 12.61 -25.62
N ARG A 85 -12.38 13.62 -26.45
CA ARG A 85 -11.08 13.69 -27.14
C ARG A 85 -9.90 13.89 -26.19
N HIS A 86 -10.14 14.47 -25.00
CA HIS A 86 -9.17 14.61 -23.93
C HIS A 86 -9.17 13.40 -22.98
N GLY A 87 -9.93 12.35 -23.30
CA GLY A 87 -10.00 11.13 -22.51
C GLY A 87 -10.87 11.23 -21.25
N ILE A 88 -11.65 12.30 -21.11
CA ILE A 88 -12.54 12.45 -19.96
C ILE A 88 -13.63 11.39 -20.03
N SER A 89 -13.69 10.56 -19.00
CA SER A 89 -14.66 9.47 -18.86
C SER A 89 -15.92 9.89 -18.13
N HIS A 90 -15.82 10.87 -17.22
CA HIS A 90 -16.93 11.29 -16.38
C HIS A 90 -16.97 12.82 -16.20
N VAL A 91 -18.18 13.36 -16.05
CA VAL A 91 -18.42 14.74 -15.68
C VAL A 91 -19.13 14.77 -14.33
N LEU A 92 -18.48 15.37 -13.35
CA LEU A 92 -19.05 15.61 -12.03
C LEU A 92 -19.68 17.02 -12.02
N LEU A 93 -21.00 17.09 -11.87
CA LEU A 93 -21.71 18.36 -11.74
C LEU A 93 -21.77 18.74 -10.26
N VAL A 94 -21.37 19.98 -9.98
CA VAL A 94 -21.36 20.56 -8.64
C VAL A 94 -22.09 21.91 -8.67
N ASP A 95 -22.75 22.25 -7.58
CA ASP A 95 -23.45 23.54 -7.48
C ASP A 95 -22.50 24.72 -7.45
N ASN A 96 -21.37 24.55 -6.76
CA ASN A 96 -20.39 25.61 -6.55
C ASN A 96 -19.00 25.01 -6.27
N TYR A 97 -17.96 25.53 -6.93
CA TYR A 97 -16.58 25.06 -6.74
C TYR A 97 -16.08 25.25 -5.29
N VAL A 98 -16.39 26.37 -4.67
CA VAL A 98 -15.93 26.66 -3.27
C VAL A 98 -16.49 25.62 -2.31
N ARG A 99 -17.79 25.33 -2.42
CA ARG A 99 -18.44 24.31 -1.62
C ARG A 99 -17.85 22.93 -1.90
N PHE A 100 -17.68 22.58 -3.17
CA PHE A 100 -17.06 21.32 -3.58
C PHE A 100 -15.66 21.17 -2.99
N TYR A 101 -14.79 22.20 -3.09
CA TYR A 101 -13.45 22.14 -2.53
C TYR A 101 -13.48 21.97 -1.01
N THR A 102 -14.37 22.69 -0.33
CA THR A 102 -14.49 22.59 1.13
C THR A 102 -14.91 21.18 1.56
N GLU A 103 -15.95 20.63 0.93
CA GLU A 103 -16.44 19.27 1.22
C GLU A 103 -15.39 18.22 0.85
N PHE A 104 -14.73 18.35 -0.31
CA PHE A 104 -13.67 17.45 -0.75
C PHE A 104 -12.48 17.46 0.21
N LEU A 105 -12.00 18.65 0.61
CA LEU A 105 -10.89 18.79 1.57
C LEU A 105 -11.25 18.23 2.95
N ASN A 106 -12.47 18.46 3.42
CA ASN A 106 -12.93 17.93 4.70
C ASN A 106 -12.98 16.39 4.62
N LYS A 107 -13.53 15.84 3.53
CA LYS A 107 -13.59 14.40 3.34
C LYS A 107 -12.20 13.77 3.19
N TYR A 108 -11.31 14.45 2.48
CA TYR A 108 -9.91 14.04 2.37
C TYR A 108 -9.22 14.03 3.73
N LYS A 109 -9.42 15.07 4.56
CA LYS A 109 -8.89 15.13 5.93
C LYS A 109 -9.44 14.01 6.80
N GLU A 110 -10.77 13.78 6.78
CA GLU A 110 -11.40 12.67 7.50
C GLU A 110 -10.80 11.31 7.09
N LEU A 111 -10.65 11.08 5.78
CA LEU A 111 -10.04 9.84 5.28
C LEU A 111 -8.56 9.73 5.65
N LYS A 112 -7.83 10.85 5.61
CA LYS A 112 -6.43 10.90 6.03
C LYS A 112 -6.29 10.68 7.54
N GLU A 113 -7.18 11.24 8.35
CA GLU A 113 -7.25 10.97 9.80
C GLU A 113 -7.63 9.52 10.08
N GLN A 114 -8.54 8.93 9.31
CA GLN A 114 -8.85 7.50 9.38
C GLN A 114 -7.65 6.62 8.97
N GLN A 115 -6.87 7.03 7.98
CA GLN A 115 -5.61 6.37 7.61
C GLN A 115 -4.49 6.62 8.64
N SER A 116 -4.45 7.79 9.27
CA SER A 116 -3.50 8.10 10.34
C SER A 116 -3.78 7.33 11.64
N GLN A 117 -4.92 6.62 11.74
CA GLN A 117 -5.20 5.66 12.81
C GLN A 117 -4.33 4.39 12.73
N ILE A 118 -3.08 4.52 12.33
CA ILE A 118 -2.07 3.45 12.48
C ILE A 118 -1.88 3.05 13.94
N TYR A 119 -2.08 3.96 14.86
CA TYR A 119 -2.24 3.63 16.28
C TYR A 119 -3.35 2.58 16.53
N ARG A 120 -4.30 2.43 15.60
CA ARG A 120 -5.31 1.37 15.63
C ARG A 120 -4.72 -0.03 15.51
N PHE A 121 -3.54 -0.16 14.96
CA PHE A 121 -2.83 -1.43 14.81
C PHE A 121 -1.62 -1.53 15.74
N TYR A 122 -1.50 -0.60 16.70
CA TYR A 122 -0.47 -0.62 17.70
C TYR A 122 -0.88 -1.53 18.87
N ASN A 123 0.05 -2.38 19.29
CA ASN A 123 -0.12 -3.36 20.36
C ASN A 123 -1.45 -4.14 20.24
N PRO A 124 -1.62 -4.92 19.17
CA PRO A 124 -2.83 -5.69 18.99
C PRO A 124 -3.07 -6.61 20.17
N ALA A 125 -4.30 -6.65 20.66
CA ALA A 125 -4.68 -7.58 21.70
C ALA A 125 -4.62 -9.03 21.20
N ILE A 126 -4.34 -9.98 22.09
CA ILE A 126 -4.42 -11.40 21.77
C ILE A 126 -5.63 -11.96 22.50
N ARG A 127 -6.70 -12.20 21.77
CA ARG A 127 -7.93 -12.77 22.29
C ARG A 127 -7.90 -14.28 22.14
N GLN A 128 -8.03 -14.98 23.25
CA GLN A 128 -8.16 -16.43 23.22
C GLN A 128 -9.60 -16.79 22.88
N VAL A 129 -9.78 -17.63 21.86
CA VAL A 129 -11.04 -18.19 21.44
C VAL A 129 -11.14 -19.60 21.99
N ASP A 130 -12.01 -19.79 22.96
CA ASP A 130 -12.21 -21.07 23.62
C ASP A 130 -13.39 -21.88 23.04
N ASP A 131 -14.33 -21.19 22.37
CA ASP A 131 -15.45 -21.83 21.70
C ASP A 131 -14.99 -22.61 20.47
N LYS A 132 -15.37 -23.88 20.38
CA LYS A 132 -14.93 -24.77 19.30
C LYS A 132 -15.48 -24.35 17.93
N GLN A 133 -16.70 -23.85 17.88
CA GLN A 133 -17.36 -23.48 16.64
C GLN A 133 -16.75 -22.18 16.11
N GLU A 134 -16.56 -21.18 16.97
CA GLU A 134 -15.86 -19.93 16.61
C GLU A 134 -14.42 -20.21 16.16
N ALA A 135 -13.72 -21.13 16.83
CA ALA A 135 -12.37 -21.53 16.44
C ALA A 135 -12.31 -22.19 15.05
N LEU A 136 -13.29 -23.02 14.70
CA LEU A 136 -13.39 -23.64 13.39
C LEU A 136 -13.74 -22.61 12.30
N GLU A 137 -14.60 -21.64 12.60
CA GLU A 137 -14.91 -20.53 11.69
C GLU A 137 -13.67 -19.68 11.40
N LEU A 138 -12.88 -19.33 12.42
CA LEU A 138 -11.60 -18.63 12.25
C LEU A 138 -10.64 -19.39 11.34
N LEU A 139 -10.52 -20.70 11.50
CA LEU A 139 -9.67 -21.52 10.67
C LEU A 139 -10.18 -21.58 9.22
N SER A 140 -11.49 -21.56 9.00
CA SER A 140 -12.08 -21.60 7.67
C SER A 140 -11.91 -20.28 6.89
N HIS A 141 -11.92 -19.15 7.57
CA HIS A 141 -11.75 -17.81 6.97
C HIS A 141 -10.30 -17.44 6.72
N GLY A 142 -9.34 -18.19 7.25
CA GLY A 142 -7.91 -18.03 7.00
C GLY A 142 -7.28 -16.75 7.56
N THR A 143 -7.96 -16.01 8.45
CA THR A 143 -7.42 -14.82 9.10
C THR A 143 -7.44 -14.98 10.61
N ALA A 144 -6.29 -14.72 11.24
CA ALA A 144 -6.17 -14.69 12.69
C ALA A 144 -6.32 -13.28 13.27
N PHE A 145 -6.47 -12.24 12.42
CA PHE A 145 -6.50 -10.84 12.85
C PHE A 145 -7.85 -10.19 12.57
N ASN A 146 -8.45 -9.63 13.63
CA ASN A 146 -9.68 -8.84 13.55
C ASN A 146 -9.34 -7.36 13.51
N THR A 147 -9.59 -6.70 12.38
CA THR A 147 -9.27 -5.28 12.16
C THR A 147 -10.16 -4.33 12.96
N GLU A 148 -11.40 -4.72 13.27
CA GLU A 148 -12.35 -3.87 14.02
C GLU A 148 -11.96 -3.80 15.50
N ARG A 149 -11.47 -4.93 16.04
CA ARG A 149 -11.11 -5.05 17.46
C ARG A 149 -9.63 -4.81 17.72
N ASN A 150 -8.81 -4.62 16.69
CA ASN A 150 -7.36 -4.62 16.79
C ASN A 150 -6.84 -5.82 17.61
N SER A 151 -7.24 -7.02 17.23
CA SER A 151 -6.90 -8.22 17.97
C SER A 151 -6.52 -9.38 17.06
N PHE A 152 -5.56 -10.16 17.51
CA PHE A 152 -5.38 -11.51 17.00
C PHE A 152 -6.33 -12.46 17.75
N ASP A 153 -7.17 -13.14 17.01
CA ASP A 153 -8.03 -14.17 17.56
C ASP A 153 -7.24 -15.49 17.57
N TRP A 154 -6.78 -15.88 18.76
CA TRP A 154 -5.95 -17.05 18.98
C TRP A 154 -6.79 -18.23 19.48
N SER A 155 -6.71 -19.36 18.80
CA SER A 155 -7.35 -20.60 19.24
C SER A 155 -6.31 -21.61 19.74
N LYS A 156 -6.67 -22.44 20.70
CA LYS A 156 -5.87 -23.61 21.12
C LYS A 156 -5.62 -24.61 19.98
N LEU A 157 -6.37 -24.53 18.90
CA LEU A 157 -6.17 -25.33 17.69
C LEU A 157 -4.95 -24.89 16.86
N TYR A 158 -4.42 -23.68 17.10
CA TYR A 158 -3.19 -23.24 16.45
C TYR A 158 -1.98 -23.94 17.09
N VAL A 159 -1.22 -24.60 16.25
CA VAL A 159 0.02 -25.28 16.69
C VAL A 159 1.19 -24.31 16.53
N THR A 160 1.96 -24.13 17.62
CA THR A 160 3.24 -23.41 17.57
C THR A 160 4.16 -24.07 16.56
N ARG A 161 4.77 -23.25 15.71
CA ARG A 161 5.66 -23.74 14.66
C ARG A 161 7.12 -23.49 15.01
N ASP A 162 8.00 -24.42 14.63
CA ASP A 162 9.44 -24.31 14.88
C ASP A 162 10.02 -23.02 14.31
N ILE A 163 9.52 -22.57 13.15
CA ILE A 163 9.92 -21.30 12.53
C ILE A 163 9.69 -20.09 13.45
N THR A 164 8.66 -20.09 14.29
CA THR A 164 8.40 -19.00 15.25
C THR A 164 9.53 -18.89 16.26
N VAL A 165 10.00 -20.03 16.77
CA VAL A 165 11.10 -20.09 17.73
C VAL A 165 12.39 -19.59 17.08
N GLN A 166 12.66 -20.04 15.87
CA GLN A 166 13.85 -19.62 15.11
C GLN A 166 13.83 -18.11 14.84
N VAL A 167 12.70 -17.55 14.36
CA VAL A 167 12.56 -16.11 14.10
C VAL A 167 12.80 -15.31 15.38
N ILE A 168 12.26 -15.74 16.52
CA ILE A 168 12.43 -15.02 17.79
C ILE A 168 13.89 -15.05 18.26
N GLN A 169 14.59 -16.18 18.12
CA GLN A 169 16.00 -16.28 18.46
C GLN A 169 16.88 -15.37 17.61
N GLU A 170 16.56 -15.24 16.34
CA GLU A 170 17.33 -14.43 15.40
C GLU A 170 16.99 -12.92 15.46
N LEU A 171 15.93 -12.51 16.19
CA LEU A 171 15.60 -11.10 16.40
C LEU A 171 16.73 -10.32 17.09
N GLU A 172 17.60 -10.98 17.85
CA GLU A 172 18.76 -10.34 18.47
C GLU A 172 19.85 -10.00 17.44
N SER A 173 20.00 -10.86 16.44
CA SER A 173 21.08 -10.77 15.44
C SER A 173 20.71 -9.96 14.20
N TYR A 174 19.42 -9.93 13.84
CA TYR A 174 18.93 -9.30 12.63
C TYR A 174 17.86 -8.25 12.94
N ASP A 175 17.94 -7.10 12.26
CA ASP A 175 16.98 -6.01 12.42
C ASP A 175 15.84 -6.10 11.39
N CYS A 176 16.03 -6.83 10.30
CA CYS A 176 15.00 -7.08 9.30
C CYS A 176 14.95 -8.57 8.93
N MET A 177 13.73 -9.13 8.92
CA MET A 177 13.51 -10.52 8.54
C MET A 177 12.36 -10.64 7.57
N VAL A 178 12.51 -11.57 6.62
CA VAL A 178 11.48 -11.88 5.64
C VAL A 178 11.00 -13.31 5.83
N ILE A 179 9.70 -13.49 6.07
CA ILE A 179 9.05 -14.79 6.16
C ILE A 179 8.33 -15.05 4.84
N GLU A 180 8.86 -15.97 4.06
CA GLU A 180 8.27 -16.35 2.78
C GLU A 180 7.42 -17.62 2.90
N GLY A 181 6.27 -17.64 2.26
CA GLY A 181 5.42 -18.83 2.20
C GLY A 181 4.27 -18.70 1.23
N ARG A 182 3.66 -19.82 0.87
CA ARG A 182 2.47 -19.84 0.02
C ARG A 182 1.28 -19.18 0.71
N ARG A 183 0.25 -18.81 -0.03
CA ARG A 183 -1.05 -18.43 0.54
C ARG A 183 -1.53 -19.53 1.50
N PHE A 184 -2.18 -19.14 2.58
CA PHE A 184 -2.71 -20.05 3.61
C PHE A 184 -1.67 -20.91 4.33
N SER A 185 -0.38 -20.58 4.24
CA SER A 185 0.67 -21.32 4.98
C SER A 185 0.72 -21.00 6.49
N GLY A 186 -0.10 -20.07 6.97
CA GLY A 186 -0.16 -19.69 8.40
C GLY A 186 0.81 -18.57 8.80
N LYS A 187 1.31 -17.76 7.86
CA LYS A 187 2.20 -16.61 8.16
C LYS A 187 1.62 -15.66 9.20
N THR A 188 0.35 -15.29 9.06
CA THR A 188 -0.37 -14.44 10.02
C THR A 188 -0.36 -15.04 11.43
N ALA A 189 -0.54 -16.36 11.56
CA ALA A 189 -0.48 -17.03 12.86
C ALA A 189 0.92 -16.96 13.46
N VAL A 190 1.98 -17.09 12.64
CA VAL A 190 3.38 -16.91 13.10
C VAL A 190 3.60 -15.47 13.58
N LEU A 191 3.13 -14.46 12.87
CA LEU A 191 3.23 -13.06 13.30
C LEU A 191 2.50 -12.81 14.62
N CYS A 192 1.30 -13.39 14.80
CA CYS A 192 0.57 -13.35 16.07
C CYS A 192 1.37 -13.96 17.21
N GLU A 193 1.95 -15.13 16.99
CA GLU A 193 2.73 -15.82 18.00
C GLU A 193 4.01 -15.05 18.36
N ILE A 194 4.64 -14.41 17.40
CA ILE A 194 5.76 -13.49 17.63
C ILE A 194 5.33 -12.33 18.53
N CYS A 195 4.21 -11.65 18.25
CA CYS A 195 3.66 -10.60 19.12
C CYS A 195 3.49 -11.11 20.56
N LYS A 196 2.93 -12.31 20.72
CA LYS A 196 2.70 -12.90 22.03
C LYS A 196 3.99 -13.16 22.82
N LYS A 197 5.07 -13.54 22.12
CA LYS A 197 6.33 -13.97 22.76
C LYS A 197 7.39 -12.87 22.87
N THR A 198 7.12 -11.67 22.36
CA THR A 198 8.07 -10.54 22.35
C THR A 198 7.51 -9.29 23.04
N PRO A 199 7.02 -9.37 24.31
CA PRO A 199 6.37 -8.27 25.00
C PRO A 199 7.28 -7.07 25.28
N GLN A 200 8.59 -7.22 25.10
CA GLN A 200 9.58 -6.15 25.25
C GLN A 200 9.53 -5.11 24.15
N TYR A 201 8.88 -5.39 23.02
CA TYR A 201 8.73 -4.47 21.91
C TYR A 201 7.34 -3.82 21.89
N GLY A 202 7.27 -2.58 21.41
CA GLY A 202 6.00 -2.00 20.96
C GLY A 202 5.63 -2.60 19.59
N HIS A 203 4.52 -3.32 19.49
CA HIS A 203 4.14 -4.00 18.25
C HIS A 203 3.35 -3.09 17.32
N TYR A 204 3.78 -2.98 16.07
CA TYR A 204 3.06 -2.31 14.97
C TYR A 204 2.71 -3.36 13.93
N TYR A 205 1.45 -3.80 13.93
CA TYR A 205 0.99 -4.83 13.01
C TYR A 205 0.20 -4.24 11.84
N PHE A 206 0.62 -4.51 10.64
CA PHE A 206 -0.03 -4.10 9.40
C PHE A 206 -0.69 -5.32 8.76
N PRO A 207 -2.03 -5.44 8.87
CA PRO A 207 -2.74 -6.61 8.39
C PRO A 207 -2.74 -6.71 6.86
N SER A 208 -2.91 -7.90 6.33
CA SER A 208 -2.97 -8.16 4.89
C SER A 208 -3.94 -7.20 4.20
N LYS A 209 -3.51 -6.63 3.08
CA LYS A 209 -4.21 -5.61 2.28
C LYS A 209 -4.28 -4.20 2.89
N PHE A 210 -3.78 -4.00 4.08
CA PHE A 210 -3.61 -2.67 4.63
C PHE A 210 -2.19 -2.20 4.32
N VAL A 211 -2.05 -1.32 3.35
CA VAL A 211 -0.76 -0.74 2.98
C VAL A 211 -0.63 0.62 3.65
N PRO A 212 0.26 0.76 4.65
CA PRO A 212 0.47 2.05 5.30
C PRO A 212 1.12 3.05 4.34
N ASP A 213 0.81 4.32 4.54
CA ASP A 213 1.51 5.42 3.88
C ASP A 213 2.98 5.46 4.32
N GLU A 214 3.90 5.74 3.39
CA GLU A 214 5.34 5.84 3.67
C GLU A 214 5.64 6.84 4.80
N GLN A 215 5.01 8.02 4.78
CA GLN A 215 5.22 9.05 5.78
C GLN A 215 4.89 8.57 7.19
N VAL A 216 3.93 7.70 7.31
CA VAL A 216 3.52 7.17 8.60
C VAL A 216 4.53 6.18 9.13
N VAL A 217 5.00 5.24 8.28
CA VAL A 217 6.05 4.29 8.65
C VAL A 217 7.33 5.06 8.98
N THR A 218 7.69 6.08 8.19
CA THR A 218 8.80 6.98 8.44
C THR A 218 8.70 7.65 9.81
N ASN A 219 7.54 8.24 10.13
CA ASN A 219 7.32 8.89 11.41
C ASN A 219 7.41 7.91 12.59
N LEU A 220 6.88 6.70 12.44
CA LEU A 220 6.97 5.68 13.48
C LEU A 220 8.43 5.23 13.71
N ILE A 221 9.17 4.92 12.65
CA ILE A 221 10.58 4.51 12.75
C ILE A 221 11.45 5.63 13.33
N THR A 222 11.16 6.90 12.99
CA THR A 222 11.94 8.05 13.46
C THR A 222 11.65 8.40 14.92
N ASN A 223 10.37 8.39 15.31
CA ASN A 223 9.94 8.96 16.58
C ASN A 223 9.68 7.94 17.70
N THR A 224 9.84 6.64 17.43
CA THR A 224 9.68 5.60 18.45
C THR A 224 10.98 4.86 18.70
N LYS A 225 11.00 4.01 19.72
CA LYS A 225 12.12 3.13 20.05
C LYS A 225 11.61 1.73 20.37
N GLN A 226 12.44 0.73 20.12
CA GLN A 226 12.14 -0.68 20.41
C GLN A 226 10.79 -1.13 19.81
N GLY A 227 10.50 -0.69 18.59
CA GLY A 227 9.32 -1.10 17.84
C GLY A 227 9.56 -2.39 17.07
N LEU A 228 8.58 -3.30 17.09
CA LEU A 228 8.53 -4.47 16.22
C LEU A 228 7.45 -4.25 15.16
N PHE A 229 7.89 -4.02 13.93
CA PHE A 229 7.02 -3.74 12.78
C PHE A 229 6.75 -5.02 12.03
N LEU A 230 5.49 -5.42 11.96
CA LEU A 230 5.03 -6.67 11.38
C LEU A 230 4.16 -6.39 10.16
N PHE A 231 4.70 -6.62 8.99
CA PHE A 231 3.98 -6.48 7.73
C PHE A 231 3.45 -7.84 7.29
N ASP A 232 2.14 -8.03 7.29
CA ASP A 232 1.53 -9.25 6.77
C ASP A 232 1.48 -9.22 5.23
N SER A 233 1.12 -10.32 4.60
CA SER A 233 1.12 -10.48 3.15
C SER A 233 0.39 -9.33 2.43
N ASN A 234 1.05 -8.71 1.46
CA ASN A 234 0.55 -7.58 0.68
C ASN A 234 0.25 -6.30 1.49
N SER A 235 0.89 -6.12 2.64
CA SER A 235 0.75 -4.89 3.46
C SER A 235 1.93 -3.92 3.33
N ILE A 236 2.89 -4.19 2.48
CA ILE A 236 4.05 -3.32 2.24
C ILE A 236 4.02 -2.76 0.82
N SER A 237 4.17 -1.43 0.69
CA SER A 237 4.35 -0.78 -0.60
C SER A 237 5.81 -0.76 -1.03
N HIS A 238 6.06 -0.41 -2.28
CA HIS A 238 7.42 -0.30 -2.83
C HIS A 238 8.20 0.84 -2.13
N GLU A 239 7.53 1.92 -1.83
CA GLU A 239 8.09 3.11 -1.17
C GLU A 239 8.50 2.79 0.27
N VAL A 240 7.60 2.18 1.05
CA VAL A 240 7.88 1.75 2.43
C VAL A 240 9.04 0.76 2.47
N TYR A 241 9.07 -0.16 1.54
CA TYR A 241 10.13 -1.12 1.41
C TYR A 241 11.51 -0.48 1.12
N HIS A 242 11.57 0.48 0.18
CA HIS A 242 12.80 1.23 -0.09
C HIS A 242 13.25 2.05 1.11
N TYR A 243 12.31 2.73 1.77
CA TYR A 243 12.59 3.46 2.99
C TYR A 243 13.23 2.57 4.09
N ILE A 244 12.69 1.37 4.31
CA ILE A 244 13.24 0.41 5.28
C ILE A 244 14.71 0.06 4.94
N ILE A 245 15.00 -0.18 3.66
CA ILE A 245 16.36 -0.50 3.23
C ILE A 245 17.32 0.68 3.47
N ASP A 246 16.90 1.87 3.08
CA ASP A 246 17.73 3.07 3.14
C ASP A 246 17.91 3.58 4.58
N SER A 247 16.97 3.23 5.48
CA SER A 247 16.99 3.62 6.89
C SER A 247 17.57 2.57 7.85
N SER A 248 18.36 1.62 7.33
CA SER A 248 18.90 0.50 8.13
C SER A 248 19.64 0.93 9.39
N ASP A 249 20.42 2.01 9.30
CA ASP A 249 21.19 2.54 10.44
C ASP A 249 20.26 3.14 11.51
N LEU A 250 19.21 3.85 11.09
CA LEU A 250 18.23 4.42 11.99
C LEU A 250 17.40 3.33 12.70
N ILE A 251 17.01 2.29 11.96
CA ILE A 251 16.30 1.12 12.49
C ILE A 251 17.12 0.48 13.60
N LYS A 252 18.41 0.24 13.34
CA LYS A 252 19.35 -0.32 14.32
C LYS A 252 19.56 0.61 15.51
N GLN A 253 19.76 1.90 15.29
CA GLN A 253 19.99 2.90 16.34
C GLN A 253 18.81 3.02 17.29
N ASN A 254 17.59 2.94 16.78
CA ASN A 254 16.37 3.01 17.58
C ASN A 254 15.96 1.64 18.18
N GLY A 255 16.72 0.58 17.91
CA GLY A 255 16.44 -0.78 18.39
C GLY A 255 15.17 -1.38 17.79
N HIS A 256 14.80 -0.96 16.59
CA HIS A 256 13.63 -1.50 15.89
C HIS A 256 13.91 -2.84 15.25
N LYS A 257 12.86 -3.64 15.14
CA LYS A 257 12.85 -4.91 14.41
C LYS A 257 11.73 -4.90 13.40
N ILE A 258 11.98 -5.46 12.22
CA ILE A 258 11.04 -5.50 11.10
C ILE A 258 10.88 -6.93 10.62
N ILE A 259 9.65 -7.39 10.53
CA ILE A 259 9.32 -8.70 9.96
C ILE A 259 8.31 -8.49 8.83
N ILE A 260 8.65 -8.98 7.65
CA ILE A 260 7.82 -8.87 6.45
C ILE A 260 7.40 -10.27 6.02
N ALA A 261 6.11 -10.56 6.09
CA ALA A 261 5.56 -11.79 5.53
C ALA A 261 5.18 -11.57 4.07
N ILE A 262 5.70 -12.42 3.18
CA ILE A 262 5.46 -12.32 1.73
C ILE A 262 4.97 -13.64 1.16
N ASN A 263 4.32 -13.56 0.00
CA ASN A 263 3.99 -14.74 -0.77
C ASN A 263 5.17 -15.15 -1.66
N SER A 264 5.34 -16.45 -1.88
CA SER A 264 6.44 -16.99 -2.71
C SER A 264 6.43 -16.50 -4.16
N SER A 265 5.34 -15.88 -4.62
CA SER A 265 5.22 -15.25 -5.94
C SER A 265 5.87 -13.85 -6.01
N ASP A 266 6.18 -13.22 -4.88
CA ASP A 266 6.60 -11.81 -4.81
C ASP A 266 8.15 -11.67 -4.87
N ASN A 267 8.79 -12.37 -5.81
CA ASN A 267 10.23 -12.51 -5.92
C ASN A 267 11.01 -11.19 -6.06
N ASN A 268 10.40 -10.14 -6.61
CA ASN A 268 11.10 -8.86 -6.85
C ASN A 268 11.43 -8.10 -5.57
N ILE A 269 10.61 -8.21 -4.53
CA ILE A 269 10.85 -7.60 -3.23
C ILE A 269 11.96 -8.34 -2.50
N LEU A 270 11.95 -9.66 -2.57
CA LEU A 270 12.90 -10.55 -1.90
C LEU A 270 14.36 -10.32 -2.31
N SER A 271 14.63 -10.32 -3.62
CA SER A 271 16.00 -10.26 -4.12
C SER A 271 16.75 -8.99 -3.68
N LYS A 272 16.03 -7.88 -3.57
CA LYS A 272 16.59 -6.60 -3.17
C LYS A 272 16.80 -6.47 -1.66
N MET A 273 15.91 -7.00 -0.83
CA MET A 273 16.08 -6.99 0.64
C MET A 273 17.21 -7.89 1.10
N LEU A 274 17.32 -9.07 0.51
CA LEU A 274 18.30 -10.07 0.92
C LEU A 274 19.75 -9.72 0.50
N SER A 275 19.93 -8.73 -0.36
CA SER A 275 21.27 -8.21 -0.67
C SER A 275 21.87 -7.36 0.47
N LYS A 276 21.10 -7.02 1.50
CA LYS A 276 21.55 -6.19 2.63
C LYS A 276 21.95 -7.05 3.84
N PRO A 277 23.07 -6.73 4.50
CA PRO A 277 23.63 -7.55 5.58
C PRO A 277 22.78 -7.59 6.86
N PHE A 278 21.78 -6.69 6.99
CA PHE A 278 20.88 -6.66 8.16
C PHE A 278 19.61 -7.52 7.98
N SER A 279 19.46 -8.21 6.85
CA SER A 279 18.27 -8.96 6.49
C SER A 279 18.51 -10.47 6.54
N LEU A 280 17.55 -11.22 7.04
CA LEU A 280 17.52 -12.68 7.05
C LEU A 280 16.23 -13.19 6.41
N ARG A 281 16.32 -14.29 5.65
CA ARG A 281 15.18 -14.94 5.01
C ARG A 281 14.85 -16.26 5.66
N TYR A 282 13.58 -16.41 6.01
CA TYR A 282 13.01 -17.71 6.35
C TYR A 282 12.07 -18.20 5.26
N GLN A 283 12.31 -19.39 4.76
CA GLN A 283 11.41 -20.05 3.85
C GLN A 283 10.43 -20.92 4.62
N PHE A 284 9.16 -20.56 4.53
CA PHE A 284 8.08 -21.32 5.13
C PHE A 284 7.80 -22.54 4.26
N SER A 285 8.41 -23.69 4.56
CA SER A 285 8.01 -24.92 3.95
C SER A 285 6.57 -25.22 4.33
N SER A 286 5.66 -25.27 3.36
CA SER A 286 4.31 -25.76 3.58
C SER A 286 4.40 -27.24 3.95
N ILE A 287 4.47 -27.53 5.24
CA ILE A 287 4.11 -28.85 5.71
C ILE A 287 2.62 -28.93 5.38
N ALA A 288 2.27 -29.78 4.42
CA ALA A 288 0.88 -30.13 4.21
C ALA A 288 0.35 -30.60 5.56
N VAL A 289 -0.55 -29.81 6.15
CA VAL A 289 -1.27 -30.26 7.35
C VAL A 289 -2.10 -31.40 6.84
N SER A 290 -1.61 -32.62 7.07
CA SER A 290 -2.39 -33.82 6.80
C SER A 290 -3.60 -33.72 7.73
N TYR A 291 -4.78 -33.58 7.16
CA TYR A 291 -6.06 -33.58 7.86
C TYR A 291 -6.33 -34.87 8.69
N THR A 292 -5.42 -35.83 8.63
CA THR A 292 -5.49 -37.08 9.38
C THR A 292 -5.28 -36.92 10.89
N HIS A 293 -4.74 -35.80 11.38
CA HIS A 293 -4.58 -35.55 12.82
C HIS A 293 -5.76 -34.83 13.49
N LEU A 294 -6.80 -34.46 12.77
CA LEU A 294 -8.01 -33.83 13.34
C LEU A 294 -9.12 -34.84 13.69
N ARG A 295 -8.84 -36.14 13.64
CA ARG A 295 -9.78 -37.25 13.99
C ARG A 295 -9.42 -38.00 15.27
N ALA A 296 -8.76 -37.35 16.19
CA ALA A 296 -8.55 -37.94 17.53
C ALA A 296 -9.22 -37.08 18.60
#